data_f4bac9dc4c6a0bc0d22c6785a96350e3
#
_entry.id   f4bac9dc4c6a0bc0d22c6785a96350e3
#
_cell.length_a   1.000
_cell.length_b   1.000
_cell.length_c   1.000
_cell.angle_alpha   90.00
_cell.angle_beta   90.00
_cell.angle_gamma   90.00
#
_symmetry.space_group_name_H-M   'P 1'
#
loop_
_entity.id
_entity.type
_entity.pdbx_description
1 polymer ?
#
loop_
_entity_poly.entity_id
_entity_poly.type
_entity_poly.pdbx_seq_one_letter_code
_entity_poly.pdbx_strand_id
1 'polypeptide(L)'
;IDRMLPIVDGLTIIKAMREKQIQIPIIIITGMSELDDKIEGLDNGADDYLVKPFHIRELSARIRALNRRPVNTQETSKLFFGDLSLDFSKQQLECNQKQLVLTPKEFHLLCAFMKAPDTIFSREQLIQKAWDSNAEIESGNVDNYIYFLRKRLKALNSSVSIRSIY
;
A
#
# COMPACT_ATOMS: atom_id res chain seq x y z
N ILE A 1 16.31 5.18 7.93
CA ILE A 1 17.65 4.75 8.41
C ILE A 1 18.42 6.00 8.79
N ASP A 2 19.03 6.04 9.97
CA ASP A 2 20.00 7.08 10.33
C ASP A 2 21.35 6.78 9.63
N ARG A 3 21.95 7.79 9.01
CA ARG A 3 23.27 7.63 8.39
C ARG A 3 24.35 7.41 9.44
N MET A 4 24.33 8.17 10.53
CA MET A 4 25.34 8.12 11.58
C MET A 4 24.97 7.14 12.69
N LEU A 5 25.03 5.84 12.41
CA LEU A 5 24.87 4.81 13.42
C LEU A 5 26.23 4.49 14.09
N PRO A 6 26.26 4.09 15.38
CA PRO A 6 27.51 3.95 16.13
C PRO A 6 28.48 2.89 15.60
N ILE A 7 28.00 1.88 14.88
CA ILE A 7 28.78 0.70 14.49
C ILE A 7 28.93 0.59 12.97
N VAL A 8 27.89 0.95 12.22
CA VAL A 8 27.84 0.79 10.76
C VAL A 8 27.22 2.04 10.14
N ASP A 9 27.82 2.58 9.09
CA ASP A 9 27.20 3.67 8.32
C ASP A 9 25.89 3.20 7.68
N GLY A 10 24.84 4.01 7.81
CA GLY A 10 23.53 3.75 7.21
C GLY A 10 23.58 3.49 5.71
N LEU A 11 24.51 4.10 4.97
CA LEU A 11 24.72 3.85 3.53
C LEU A 11 25.17 2.42 3.25
N THR A 12 26.02 1.86 4.10
CA THR A 12 26.46 0.45 3.98
C THR A 12 25.27 -0.50 4.12
N ILE A 13 24.35 -0.21 5.05
CA ILE A 13 23.14 -1.00 5.25
C ILE A 13 22.25 -0.92 4.00
N ILE A 14 22.04 0.28 3.46
CA ILE A 14 21.21 0.51 2.27
C ILE A 14 21.77 -0.27 1.08
N LYS A 15 23.09 -0.16 0.84
CA LYS A 15 23.77 -0.88 -0.23
C LYS A 15 23.59 -2.39 -0.09
N ALA A 16 23.81 -2.94 1.09
CA ALA A 16 23.61 -4.37 1.37
C ALA A 16 22.16 -4.82 1.16
N MET A 17 21.18 -3.97 1.48
CA MET A 17 19.76 -4.24 1.22
C MET A 17 19.49 -4.31 -0.28
N ARG A 18 20.01 -3.37 -1.07
CA ARG A 18 19.83 -3.34 -2.53
C ARG A 18 20.55 -4.48 -3.23
N GLU A 19 21.73 -4.86 -2.79
CA GLU A 19 22.44 -6.05 -3.28
C GLU A 19 21.64 -7.34 -3.06
N LYS A 20 20.89 -7.42 -1.95
CA LYS A 20 19.94 -8.50 -1.67
C LYS A 20 18.58 -8.33 -2.35
N GLN A 21 18.45 -7.36 -3.27
CA GLN A 21 17.21 -7.05 -3.99
C GLN A 21 16.01 -6.69 -3.09
N ILE A 22 16.27 -6.19 -1.87
CA ILE A 22 15.23 -5.68 -0.99
C ILE A 22 14.82 -4.30 -1.50
N GLN A 23 13.58 -4.18 -2.02
CA GLN A 23 13.04 -2.98 -2.69
C GLN A 23 12.14 -2.12 -1.80
N ILE A 24 12.14 -2.32 -0.49
CA ILE A 24 11.35 -1.45 0.41
C ILE A 24 11.82 0.00 0.28
N PRO A 25 10.90 0.99 0.32
CA PRO A 25 11.27 2.40 0.30
C PRO A 25 12.12 2.77 1.52
N ILE A 26 13.18 3.54 1.30
CA ILE A 26 14.14 3.92 2.33
C ILE A 26 14.28 5.45 2.37
N ILE A 27 14.10 6.03 3.56
CA ILE A 27 14.44 7.44 3.85
C ILE A 27 15.71 7.46 4.70
N ILE A 28 16.72 8.21 4.24
CA ILE A 28 17.88 8.54 5.08
C ILE A 28 17.51 9.70 5.98
N ILE A 29 17.84 9.59 7.27
CA ILE A 29 17.66 10.66 8.26
C ILE A 29 19.02 10.98 8.84
N THR A 30 19.50 12.22 8.71
CA THR A 30 20.85 12.57 9.12
C THR A 30 21.02 14.05 9.45
N GLY A 31 22.06 14.40 10.20
CA GLY A 31 22.49 15.78 10.45
C GLY A 31 23.31 16.40 9.30
N MET A 32 23.72 15.60 8.31
CA MET A 32 24.52 16.05 7.17
C MET A 32 23.60 16.71 6.13
N SER A 33 23.89 17.96 5.77
CA SER A 33 23.02 18.77 4.90
C SER A 33 23.67 19.14 3.57
N GLU A 34 24.95 18.75 3.38
CA GLU A 34 25.66 19.09 2.14
C GLU A 34 25.07 18.37 0.93
N LEU A 35 25.21 18.99 -0.23
CA LEU A 35 24.64 18.47 -1.48
C LEU A 35 25.23 17.11 -1.85
N ASP A 36 26.55 16.96 -1.69
CA ASP A 36 27.27 15.73 -2.03
C ASP A 36 26.82 14.55 -1.17
N ASP A 37 26.54 14.77 0.13
CA ASP A 37 25.99 13.75 1.03
C ASP A 37 24.59 13.27 0.61
N LYS A 38 23.78 14.18 0.10
CA LYS A 38 22.43 13.85 -0.39
C LYS A 38 22.50 13.04 -1.67
N ILE A 39 23.38 13.43 -2.58
CA ILE A 39 23.60 12.71 -3.85
C ILE A 39 24.12 11.32 -3.55
N GLU A 40 25.14 11.20 -2.70
CA GLU A 40 25.69 9.89 -2.30
C GLU A 40 24.62 8.98 -1.70
N GLY A 41 23.75 9.52 -0.83
CA GLY A 41 22.67 8.75 -0.21
C GLY A 41 21.69 8.20 -1.24
N LEU A 42 21.27 9.02 -2.19
CA LEU A 42 20.33 8.63 -3.24
C LEU A 42 20.97 7.65 -4.23
N ASP A 43 22.22 7.87 -4.63
CA ASP A 43 22.96 6.98 -5.54
C ASP A 43 23.19 5.58 -4.94
N ASN A 44 23.31 5.49 -3.62
CA ASN A 44 23.38 4.19 -2.93
C ASN A 44 22.03 3.48 -2.76
N GLY A 45 20.95 4.06 -3.31
CA GLY A 45 19.65 3.40 -3.39
C GLY A 45 18.63 3.82 -2.33
N ALA A 46 18.84 4.93 -1.64
CA ALA A 46 17.78 5.56 -0.86
C ALA A 46 16.73 6.20 -1.78
N ASP A 47 15.48 6.23 -1.35
CA ASP A 47 14.37 6.82 -2.10
C ASP A 47 14.10 8.27 -1.70
N ASP A 48 14.54 8.69 -0.50
CA ASP A 48 14.43 10.07 -0.03
C ASP A 48 15.47 10.37 1.05
N TYR A 49 15.64 11.67 1.34
CA TYR A 49 16.63 12.17 2.27
C TYR A 49 16.02 13.27 3.16
N LEU A 50 16.21 13.16 4.49
CA LEU A 50 15.65 14.07 5.48
C LEU A 50 16.73 14.55 6.45
N VAL A 51 16.93 15.87 6.51
CA VAL A 51 17.98 16.49 7.34
C VAL A 51 17.44 16.82 8.73
N LYS A 52 18.19 16.50 9.77
CA LYS A 52 17.92 16.91 11.16
C LYS A 52 18.40 18.36 11.38
N PRO A 53 17.64 19.19 12.15
CA PRO A 53 16.36 18.89 12.78
C PRO A 53 15.19 18.96 11.78
N PHE A 54 14.21 18.06 11.90
CA PHE A 54 13.02 18.04 11.05
C PHE A 54 11.74 18.01 11.90
N HIS A 55 10.62 18.41 11.31
CA HIS A 55 9.33 18.31 11.95
C HIS A 55 8.69 16.94 11.67
N ILE A 56 8.04 16.31 12.66
CA ILE A 56 7.41 15.00 12.51
C ILE A 56 6.37 14.98 11.36
N ARG A 57 5.71 16.09 11.08
CA ARG A 57 4.78 16.21 9.96
C ARG A 57 5.48 16.09 8.60
N GLU A 58 6.73 16.55 8.48
CA GLU A 58 7.53 16.41 7.27
C GLU A 58 7.87 14.94 7.03
N LEU A 59 8.39 14.24 8.03
CA LEU A 59 8.67 12.80 7.93
C LEU A 59 7.41 12.03 7.52
N SER A 60 6.27 12.31 8.17
CA SER A 60 5.00 11.68 7.85
C SER A 60 4.54 11.95 6.40
N ALA A 61 4.76 13.16 5.88
CA ALA A 61 4.44 13.51 4.50
C ALA A 61 5.31 12.75 3.49
N ARG A 62 6.62 12.61 3.78
CA ARG A 62 7.58 11.86 2.94
C ARG A 62 7.25 10.37 2.92
N ILE A 63 6.93 9.77 4.06
CA ILE A 63 6.49 8.37 4.15
C ILE A 63 5.23 8.16 3.28
N ARG A 64 4.23 9.04 3.39
CA ARG A 64 3.04 8.95 2.54
C ARG A 64 3.36 9.13 1.04
N ALA A 65 4.33 9.98 0.70
CA ALA A 65 4.75 10.18 -0.69
C ALA A 65 5.44 8.94 -1.27
N LEU A 66 6.31 8.30 -0.50
CA LEU A 66 6.98 7.07 -0.91
C LEU A 66 6.00 5.89 -1.05
N ASN A 67 5.04 5.78 -0.16
CA ASN A 67 4.00 4.75 -0.26
C ASN A 67 3.04 4.93 -1.46
N ARG A 68 3.03 6.11 -2.10
CA ARG A 68 2.27 6.36 -3.33
C ARG A 68 3.00 5.95 -4.61
N ARG A 69 4.32 5.79 -4.57
CA ARG A 69 5.06 5.26 -5.71
C ARG A 69 4.70 3.77 -5.86
N PRO A 70 4.30 3.32 -7.06
CA PRO A 70 4.22 1.89 -7.30
C PRO A 70 5.61 1.33 -7.01
N VAL A 71 5.70 0.41 -6.06
CA VAL A 71 6.91 -0.40 -5.88
C VAL A 71 7.13 -1.08 -7.22
N ASN A 72 8.23 -0.76 -7.89
CA ASN A 72 8.57 -1.34 -9.17
C ASN A 72 9.13 -2.75 -8.92
N THR A 73 8.28 -3.60 -8.39
CA THR A 73 8.47 -5.04 -8.29
C THR A 73 7.67 -5.65 -9.42
N GLN A 74 8.35 -6.10 -10.44
CA GLN A 74 7.77 -6.95 -11.49
C GLN A 74 7.16 -8.25 -10.92
N GLU A 75 7.08 -8.42 -9.61
CA GLU A 75 6.66 -9.67 -8.97
C GLU A 75 5.59 -9.50 -7.89
N THR A 76 4.65 -8.60 -7.96
CA THR A 76 3.34 -8.74 -7.29
C THR A 76 2.45 -7.52 -7.55
N SER A 77 2.13 -7.24 -8.80
CA SER A 77 1.04 -6.34 -9.11
C SER A 77 -0.33 -6.95 -8.77
N LYS A 78 -0.38 -8.16 -8.27
CA LYS A 78 -1.61 -8.92 -8.01
C LYS A 78 -1.67 -9.45 -6.57
N LEU A 79 -2.84 -9.36 -5.98
CA LEU A 79 -3.20 -9.98 -4.70
C LEU A 79 -4.08 -11.20 -4.99
N PHE A 80 -3.78 -12.34 -4.37
CA PHE A 80 -4.52 -13.59 -4.56
C PHE A 80 -5.24 -13.98 -3.28
N PHE A 81 -6.48 -14.43 -3.41
CA PHE A 81 -7.24 -15.06 -2.33
C PHE A 81 -8.29 -16.01 -2.90
N GLY A 82 -8.24 -17.28 -2.53
CA GLY A 82 -9.10 -18.32 -3.09
C GLY A 82 -8.90 -18.42 -4.61
N ASP A 83 -9.97 -18.28 -5.36
CA ASP A 83 -9.98 -18.27 -6.82
C ASP A 83 -9.88 -16.85 -7.44
N LEU A 84 -9.63 -15.82 -6.61
CA LEU A 84 -9.55 -14.43 -7.01
C LEU A 84 -8.11 -13.96 -7.22
N SER A 85 -7.90 -13.16 -8.25
CA SER A 85 -6.69 -12.38 -8.49
C SER A 85 -7.05 -10.91 -8.68
N LEU A 86 -6.51 -10.02 -7.86
CA LEU A 86 -6.75 -8.58 -7.91
C LEU A 86 -5.50 -7.84 -8.39
N ASP A 87 -5.56 -7.27 -9.59
CA ASP A 87 -4.46 -6.50 -10.21
C ASP A 87 -4.50 -5.04 -9.74
N PHE A 88 -3.43 -4.60 -9.07
CA PHE A 88 -3.33 -3.25 -8.52
C PHE A 88 -3.14 -2.18 -9.59
N SER A 89 -2.43 -2.50 -10.66
CA SER A 89 -2.13 -1.53 -11.73
C SER A 89 -3.34 -1.22 -12.59
N LYS A 90 -4.19 -2.22 -12.81
CA LYS A 90 -5.39 -2.13 -13.67
C LYS A 90 -6.68 -1.97 -12.87
N GLN A 91 -6.65 -2.06 -11.53
CA GLN A 91 -7.83 -2.17 -10.67
C GLN A 91 -8.81 -3.25 -11.16
N GLN A 92 -8.26 -4.37 -11.57
CA GLN A 92 -8.98 -5.44 -12.25
C GLN A 92 -9.06 -6.68 -11.36
N LEU A 93 -10.27 -7.22 -11.26
CA LEU A 93 -10.55 -8.48 -10.61
C LEU A 93 -10.66 -9.59 -11.64
N GLU A 94 -9.94 -10.66 -11.43
CA GLU A 94 -9.93 -11.85 -12.29
C GLU A 94 -10.34 -13.08 -11.47
N CYS A 95 -11.17 -13.92 -12.06
CA CYS A 95 -11.58 -15.21 -11.53
C CYS A 95 -12.00 -16.13 -12.68
N ASN A 96 -11.50 -17.36 -12.71
CA ASN A 96 -11.89 -18.38 -13.71
C ASN A 96 -11.82 -17.86 -15.16
N GLN A 97 -10.73 -17.18 -15.53
CA GLN A 97 -10.50 -16.56 -16.86
C GLN A 97 -11.46 -15.41 -17.23
N LYS A 98 -12.36 -15.03 -16.32
CA LYS A 98 -13.19 -13.85 -16.47
C LYS A 98 -12.53 -12.67 -15.74
N GLN A 99 -12.63 -11.49 -16.34
CA GLN A 99 -12.05 -10.28 -15.80
C GLN A 99 -13.11 -9.16 -15.77
N LEU A 100 -13.02 -8.32 -14.75
CA LEU A 100 -13.81 -7.10 -14.65
C LEU A 100 -13.02 -5.99 -13.96
N VAL A 101 -13.26 -4.75 -14.39
CA VAL A 101 -12.68 -3.56 -13.76
C VAL A 101 -13.55 -3.15 -12.58
N LEU A 102 -12.90 -2.86 -11.46
CA LEU A 102 -13.55 -2.35 -10.26
C LEU A 102 -13.49 -0.83 -10.22
N THR A 103 -14.51 -0.20 -9.64
CA THR A 103 -14.39 1.20 -9.26
C THR A 103 -13.37 1.35 -8.12
N PRO A 104 -12.75 2.54 -7.91
CA PRO A 104 -11.74 2.72 -6.86
C PRO A 104 -12.23 2.28 -5.47
N LYS A 105 -13.49 2.54 -5.13
CA LYS A 105 -14.07 2.16 -3.83
C LYS A 105 -14.29 0.65 -3.71
N GLU A 106 -14.80 0.01 -4.75
CA GLU A 106 -14.91 -1.45 -4.81
C GLU A 106 -13.54 -2.10 -4.67
N PHE A 107 -12.53 -1.55 -5.37
CA PHE A 107 -11.15 -2.05 -5.33
C PHE A 107 -10.56 -1.98 -3.91
N HIS A 108 -10.64 -0.83 -3.23
CA HIS A 108 -10.10 -0.67 -1.89
C HIS A 108 -10.79 -1.56 -0.87
N LEU A 109 -12.12 -1.69 -0.94
CA LEU A 109 -12.89 -2.58 -0.06
C LEU A 109 -12.52 -4.05 -0.29
N LEU A 110 -12.47 -4.49 -1.55
CA LEU A 110 -12.10 -5.88 -1.86
C LEU A 110 -10.66 -6.17 -1.45
N CYS A 111 -9.74 -5.24 -1.67
CA CYS A 111 -8.36 -5.35 -1.23
C CYS A 111 -8.25 -5.50 0.30
N ALA A 112 -9.05 -4.76 1.07
CA ALA A 112 -9.10 -4.88 2.52
C ALA A 112 -9.54 -6.28 2.96
N PHE A 113 -10.60 -6.83 2.35
CA PHE A 113 -11.09 -8.18 2.64
C PHE A 113 -10.08 -9.26 2.25
N MET A 114 -9.49 -9.17 1.06
CA MET A 114 -8.52 -10.16 0.59
C MET A 114 -7.22 -10.17 1.39
N LYS A 115 -6.81 -9.03 1.96
CA LYS A 115 -5.62 -8.94 2.84
C LYS A 115 -5.85 -9.49 4.25
N ALA A 116 -7.10 -9.52 4.71
CA ALA A 116 -7.45 -9.97 6.05
C ALA A 116 -8.77 -10.77 6.02
N PRO A 117 -8.76 -11.98 5.42
CA PRO A 117 -9.98 -12.73 5.10
C PRO A 117 -10.78 -13.17 6.34
N ASP A 118 -10.10 -13.43 7.46
CA ASP A 118 -10.74 -13.88 8.70
C ASP A 118 -11.08 -12.73 9.66
N THR A 119 -10.97 -11.49 9.16
CA THR A 119 -11.24 -10.31 9.98
C THR A 119 -12.68 -9.82 9.78
N ILE A 120 -13.37 -9.58 10.89
CA ILE A 120 -14.66 -8.90 10.91
C ILE A 120 -14.40 -7.40 10.91
N PHE A 121 -14.88 -6.70 9.88
CA PHE A 121 -14.77 -5.24 9.78
C PHE A 121 -16.08 -4.58 10.18
N SER A 122 -16.00 -3.54 11.01
CA SER A 122 -17.14 -2.63 11.22
C SER A 122 -17.32 -1.70 10.00
N ARG A 123 -18.51 -1.05 9.90
CA ARG A 123 -18.75 -0.06 8.82
C ARG A 123 -17.74 1.07 8.87
N GLU A 124 -17.43 1.58 10.05
CA GLU A 124 -16.47 2.67 10.28
C GLU A 124 -15.06 2.26 9.82
N GLN A 125 -14.65 1.03 10.10
CA GLN A 125 -13.35 0.51 9.64
C GLN A 125 -13.29 0.39 8.12
N LEU A 126 -14.38 -0.01 7.46
CA LEU A 126 -14.47 -0.09 6.00
C LEU A 126 -14.46 1.30 5.37
N ILE A 127 -15.13 2.28 5.98
CA ILE A 127 -15.07 3.68 5.56
C ILE A 127 -13.61 4.18 5.58
N GLN A 128 -12.90 3.99 6.69
CA GLN A 128 -11.51 4.42 6.82
C GLN A 128 -10.57 3.77 5.79
N LYS A 129 -10.89 2.56 5.33
CA LYS A 129 -10.06 1.84 4.34
C LYS A 129 -10.33 2.26 2.89
N ALA A 130 -11.53 2.71 2.58
CA ALA A 130 -11.96 2.98 1.20
C ALA A 130 -12.21 4.46 0.91
N TRP A 131 -12.31 5.32 1.94
CA TRP A 131 -12.53 6.75 1.80
C TRP A 131 -11.45 7.55 2.52
N ASP A 132 -11.14 8.73 2.02
CA ASP A 132 -10.23 9.67 2.69
C ASP A 132 -10.89 10.23 3.95
N SER A 133 -10.08 10.52 4.98
CA SER A 133 -10.52 10.89 6.35
C SER A 133 -11.38 12.18 6.44
N ASN A 134 -11.56 12.92 5.35
CA ASN A 134 -12.29 14.19 5.30
C ASN A 134 -13.63 14.12 4.58
N ALA A 135 -14.10 12.96 4.17
CA ALA A 135 -15.39 12.85 3.51
C ALA A 135 -16.50 12.63 4.54
N GLU A 136 -17.47 13.51 4.60
CA GLU A 136 -18.77 13.24 5.25
C GLU A 136 -19.46 12.11 4.47
N ILE A 137 -19.37 10.90 5.02
CA ILE A 137 -19.89 9.70 4.36
C ILE A 137 -21.05 9.18 5.16
N GLU A 138 -22.22 9.16 4.56
CA GLU A 138 -23.35 8.42 5.10
C GLU A 138 -23.02 6.91 5.12
N SER A 139 -23.18 6.28 6.27
CA SER A 139 -22.90 4.85 6.49
C SER A 139 -23.63 3.92 5.51
N GLY A 140 -24.75 4.36 4.95
CA GLY A 140 -25.51 3.64 3.90
C GLY A 140 -24.75 3.42 2.59
N ASN A 141 -23.73 4.24 2.30
CA ASN A 141 -22.91 4.06 1.09
C ASN A 141 -22.06 2.78 1.12
N VAL A 142 -21.57 2.36 2.29
CA VAL A 142 -20.76 1.13 2.43
C VAL A 142 -21.59 -0.10 2.06
N ASP A 143 -22.83 -0.19 2.54
CA ASP A 143 -23.70 -1.34 2.27
C ASP A 143 -23.99 -1.50 0.76
N ASN A 144 -24.12 -0.39 0.02
CA ASN A 144 -24.28 -0.40 -1.44
C ASN A 144 -23.03 -0.98 -2.14
N TYR A 145 -21.82 -0.58 -1.72
CA TYR A 145 -20.59 -1.12 -2.29
C TYR A 145 -20.40 -2.61 -1.97
N ILE A 146 -20.75 -3.04 -0.75
CA ILE A 146 -20.73 -4.46 -0.38
C ILE A 146 -21.73 -5.25 -1.24
N TYR A 147 -22.93 -4.70 -1.49
CA TYR A 147 -23.89 -5.32 -2.38
C TYR A 147 -23.33 -5.46 -3.80
N PHE A 148 -22.71 -4.41 -4.36
CA PHE A 148 -22.10 -4.48 -5.68
C PHE A 148 -20.94 -5.47 -5.74
N LEU A 149 -20.07 -5.53 -4.74
CA LEU A 149 -18.99 -6.50 -4.67
C LEU A 149 -19.54 -7.94 -4.65
N ARG A 150 -20.56 -8.22 -3.86
CA ARG A 150 -21.24 -9.53 -3.86
C ARG A 150 -21.79 -9.89 -5.23
N LYS A 151 -22.41 -8.93 -5.92
CA LYS A 151 -22.95 -9.13 -7.28
C LYS A 151 -21.82 -9.44 -8.28
N ARG A 152 -20.67 -8.76 -8.17
CA ARG A 152 -19.50 -9.01 -9.03
C ARG A 152 -18.88 -10.38 -8.77
N LEU A 153 -18.68 -10.77 -7.52
CA LEU A 153 -18.18 -12.10 -7.17
C LEU A 153 -19.09 -13.20 -7.69
N LYS A 154 -20.40 -13.04 -7.57
CA LYS A 154 -21.39 -13.97 -8.13
C LYS A 154 -21.33 -14.03 -9.67
N ALA A 155 -21.16 -12.91 -10.35
CA ALA A 155 -21.05 -12.85 -11.82
C ALA A 155 -19.78 -13.55 -12.34
N LEU A 156 -18.72 -13.55 -11.54
CA LEU A 156 -17.48 -14.28 -11.83
C LEU A 156 -17.56 -15.78 -11.48
N ASN A 157 -18.63 -16.24 -10.86
CA ASN A 157 -18.78 -17.58 -10.29
C ASN A 157 -17.64 -17.92 -9.31
N SER A 158 -17.23 -16.95 -8.50
CA SER A 158 -16.20 -17.15 -7.48
C SER A 158 -16.73 -17.99 -6.33
N SER A 159 -15.85 -18.81 -5.76
CA SER A 159 -16.08 -19.54 -4.51
C SER A 159 -16.00 -18.63 -3.27
N VAL A 160 -15.39 -17.46 -3.43
CA VAL A 160 -15.22 -16.45 -2.36
C VAL A 160 -16.52 -15.66 -2.18
N SER A 161 -16.89 -15.43 -0.93
CA SER A 161 -18.10 -14.65 -0.59
C SER A 161 -17.84 -13.68 0.56
N ILE A 162 -18.49 -12.52 0.52
CA ILE A 162 -18.50 -11.55 1.63
C ILE A 162 -19.75 -11.79 2.47
N ARG A 163 -19.57 -12.10 3.75
CA ARG A 163 -20.68 -12.39 4.67
C ARG A 163 -20.89 -11.22 5.64
N SER A 164 -22.15 -10.98 6.04
CA SER A 164 -22.46 -10.10 7.18
C SER A 164 -22.63 -10.97 8.42
N ILE A 165 -22.10 -10.46 9.54
CA ILE A 165 -22.28 -11.07 10.87
C ILE A 165 -23.08 -10.07 11.68
N TYR A 166 -24.20 -10.53 12.25
CA TYR A 166 -25.14 -9.74 13.07
C TYR A 166 -24.94 -10.07 14.54
#